data_1e36c1388574e1f4aebc29a41b543c33
#
_entry.id   1e36c1388574e1f4aebc29a41b543c33
#
_cell.length_a   1.000
_cell.length_b   1.000
_cell.length_c   1.000
_cell.angle_alpha   90.00
_cell.angle_beta   90.00
_cell.angle_gamma   90.00
#
_symmetry.space_group_name_H-M   'P 1'
#
loop_
_entity.id
_entity.type
_entity.pdbx_description
1 polymer ?
#
loop_
_entity_poly.entity_id
_entity_poly.type
_entity_poly.pdbx_seq_one_letter_code
_entity_poly.pdbx_strand_id
1 'polypeptide(L)'
;MNEIDRHILTNTNITEKSALIWNIADTIRGLFKPHEYGEVILPMTVVKRFHDTLLPTREAVLEEVEKRKNITIKDGFLRRASGYNFFNTSLYTFDSLLADSENIETNFRAYLNGFSENVQDVLANFDMDVHITKLSKNGKLYQVIQEFNTEKGYMGADRISSTDMGYIFEDLVKRFSESYNEDAGAHFTSRDIIYLMTDVLLSTDKATLESDGVAKSIYDQAMGTSQMLTAMQERLTLLDRDAEVALYGQELNPKT
;
A
#
# COMPACT_ATOMS: atom_id res chain seq x y z
N MET A 1 -14.77 -27.21 -2.16
CA MET A 1 -14.03 -25.95 -2.33
C MET A 1 -12.65 -26.20 -1.74
N ASN A 2 -11.62 -26.19 -2.57
CA ASN A 2 -10.25 -26.48 -2.15
C ASN A 2 -9.73 -25.35 -1.23
N GLU A 3 -8.68 -25.63 -0.45
CA GLU A 3 -8.04 -24.60 0.40
C GLU A 3 -7.56 -23.40 -0.43
N ILE A 4 -7.15 -23.64 -1.67
CA ILE A 4 -6.80 -22.63 -2.68
C ILE A 4 -8.00 -21.72 -3.01
N ASP A 5 -9.20 -22.27 -3.15
CA ASP A 5 -10.41 -21.49 -3.46
C ASP A 5 -10.83 -20.59 -2.29
N ARG A 6 -10.49 -20.96 -1.05
CA ARG A 6 -10.80 -20.13 0.14
C ARG A 6 -9.95 -18.87 0.24
N HIS A 7 -8.73 -18.89 -0.30
CA HIS A 7 -7.85 -17.71 -0.33
C HIS A 7 -8.26 -16.65 -1.36
N ILE A 8 -9.08 -17.04 -2.34
CA ILE A 8 -9.65 -16.11 -3.32
C ILE A 8 -10.88 -15.39 -2.75
N LEU A 9 -11.52 -15.98 -1.71
CA LEU A 9 -12.68 -15.37 -1.07
C LEU A 9 -12.24 -14.35 -0.02
N THR A 10 -12.51 -13.10 -0.29
CA THR A 10 -12.31 -12.01 0.65
C THR A 10 -13.60 -11.68 1.41
N ASN A 11 -13.48 -11.35 2.70
CA ASN A 11 -14.57 -10.79 3.49
C ASN A 11 -14.69 -9.27 3.33
N THR A 12 -13.73 -8.64 2.66
CA THR A 12 -13.68 -7.21 2.43
C THR A 12 -14.56 -6.84 1.23
N ASN A 13 -15.46 -5.89 1.40
CA ASN A 13 -16.20 -5.32 0.26
C ASN A 13 -15.28 -4.38 -0.53
N ILE A 14 -14.54 -4.95 -1.49
CA ILE A 14 -13.57 -4.23 -2.32
C ILE A 14 -14.23 -3.05 -3.03
N THR A 15 -15.38 -3.29 -3.66
CA THR A 15 -16.12 -2.26 -4.42
C THR A 15 -16.54 -1.09 -3.53
N GLU A 16 -16.98 -1.35 -2.29
CA GLU A 16 -17.35 -0.28 -1.36
C GLU A 16 -16.13 0.52 -0.90
N LYS A 17 -15.03 -0.15 -0.61
CA LYS A 17 -13.77 0.51 -0.20
C LYS A 17 -13.21 1.37 -1.32
N SER A 18 -13.08 0.84 -2.52
CA SER A 18 -12.59 1.62 -3.66
C SER A 18 -13.55 2.75 -4.06
N ALA A 19 -14.87 2.55 -3.95
CA ALA A 19 -15.83 3.63 -4.18
C ALA A 19 -15.68 4.76 -3.14
N LEU A 20 -15.44 4.42 -1.86
CA LEU A 20 -15.17 5.41 -0.83
C LEU A 20 -13.94 6.26 -1.18
N ILE A 21 -12.83 5.58 -1.51
CA ILE A 21 -11.57 6.26 -1.86
C ILE A 21 -11.74 7.07 -3.16
N TRP A 22 -12.45 6.51 -4.15
CA TRP A 22 -12.77 7.22 -5.37
C TRP A 22 -13.54 8.52 -5.13
N ASN A 23 -14.49 8.51 -4.19
CA ASN A 23 -15.29 9.70 -3.86
C ASN A 23 -14.42 10.82 -3.26
N ILE A 24 -13.28 10.51 -2.64
CA ILE A 24 -12.33 11.53 -2.17
C ILE A 24 -11.76 12.34 -3.34
N ALA A 25 -11.69 11.77 -4.54
CA ALA A 25 -11.31 12.50 -5.74
C ALA A 25 -12.26 13.68 -6.07
N ASP A 26 -13.53 13.61 -5.66
CA ASP A 26 -14.46 14.72 -5.85
C ASP A 26 -14.08 15.96 -5.02
N THR A 27 -13.44 15.77 -3.87
CA THR A 27 -12.94 16.87 -3.01
C THR A 27 -11.83 17.66 -3.68
N ILE A 28 -11.04 17.03 -4.54
CA ILE A 28 -9.95 17.66 -5.29
C ILE A 28 -10.33 18.08 -6.71
N ARG A 29 -11.58 17.83 -7.10
CA ARG A 29 -12.12 18.23 -8.41
C ARG A 29 -12.01 19.73 -8.62
N GLY A 30 -11.57 20.13 -9.82
CA GLY A 30 -11.35 21.53 -10.16
C GLY A 30 -10.02 22.10 -9.68
N LEU A 31 -9.36 21.48 -8.70
CA LEU A 31 -8.00 21.81 -8.29
C LEU A 31 -6.97 21.01 -9.08
N PHE A 32 -7.26 19.73 -9.31
CA PHE A 32 -6.47 18.82 -10.12
C PHE A 32 -7.22 18.44 -11.39
N LYS A 33 -6.50 18.09 -12.44
CA LYS A 33 -7.08 17.52 -13.66
C LYS A 33 -7.43 16.04 -13.42
N PRO A 34 -8.37 15.46 -14.19
CA PRO A 34 -8.75 14.05 -13.99
C PRO A 34 -7.58 13.07 -13.97
N HIS A 35 -6.58 13.23 -14.84
CA HIS A 35 -5.41 12.36 -14.89
C HIS A 35 -4.46 12.55 -13.69
N GLU A 36 -4.55 13.65 -12.96
CA GLU A 36 -3.75 13.91 -11.75
C GLU A 36 -4.40 13.29 -10.49
N TYR A 37 -5.67 12.84 -10.55
CA TYR A 37 -6.36 12.34 -9.34
C TYR A 37 -5.66 11.11 -8.75
N GLY A 38 -5.23 10.18 -9.60
CA GLY A 38 -4.48 9.00 -9.19
C GLY A 38 -3.18 9.35 -8.48
N GLU A 39 -2.46 10.36 -8.98
CA GLU A 39 -1.18 10.81 -8.41
C GLU A 39 -1.32 11.40 -7.00
N VAL A 40 -2.52 11.85 -6.61
CA VAL A 40 -2.81 12.37 -5.27
C VAL A 40 -3.45 11.32 -4.37
N ILE A 41 -4.46 10.62 -4.87
CA ILE A 41 -5.30 9.74 -4.04
C ILE A 41 -4.62 8.41 -3.75
N LEU A 42 -3.88 7.83 -4.72
CA LEU A 42 -3.20 6.55 -4.50
C LEU A 42 -2.13 6.65 -3.40
N PRO A 43 -1.17 7.61 -3.42
CA PRO A 43 -0.20 7.74 -2.33
C PRO A 43 -0.84 8.10 -0.99
N MET A 44 -1.92 8.90 -0.96
CA MET A 44 -2.67 9.16 0.26
C MET A 44 -3.32 7.89 0.81
N THR A 45 -3.80 7.00 -0.06
CA THR A 45 -4.32 5.68 0.31
C THR A 45 -3.23 4.80 0.92
N VAL A 46 -2.01 4.82 0.36
CA VAL A 46 -0.84 4.11 0.92
C VAL A 46 -0.49 4.65 2.30
N VAL A 47 -0.41 5.98 2.44
CA VAL A 47 -0.14 6.62 3.74
C VAL A 47 -1.19 6.22 4.79
N LYS A 48 -2.47 6.22 4.41
CA LYS A 48 -3.56 5.78 5.30
C LYS A 48 -3.43 4.30 5.67
N ARG A 49 -3.11 3.44 4.72
CA ARG A 49 -2.84 2.01 4.98
C ARG A 49 -1.71 1.83 5.99
N PHE A 50 -0.58 2.52 5.81
CA PHE A 50 0.55 2.47 6.74
C PHE A 50 0.18 3.00 8.11
N HIS A 51 -0.53 4.13 8.16
CA HIS A 51 -1.03 4.70 9.40
C HIS A 51 -1.83 3.70 10.22
N ASP A 52 -2.90 3.16 9.64
CA ASP A 52 -3.81 2.25 10.31
C ASP A 52 -3.14 0.93 10.72
N THR A 53 -2.22 0.43 9.88
CA THR A 53 -1.45 -0.79 10.17
C THR A 53 -0.51 -0.61 11.36
N LEU A 54 0.06 0.59 11.54
CA LEU A 54 0.98 0.89 12.63
C LEU A 54 0.29 1.34 13.93
N LEU A 55 -1.00 1.73 13.88
CA LEU A 55 -1.72 2.21 15.06
C LEU A 55 -1.60 1.28 16.28
N PRO A 56 -1.77 -0.05 16.15
CA PRO A 56 -1.72 -0.96 17.31
C PRO A 56 -0.35 -1.02 17.99
N THR A 57 0.73 -0.76 17.25
CA THR A 57 2.11 -0.87 17.74
C THR A 57 2.81 0.48 17.91
N ARG A 58 2.09 1.58 17.63
CA ARG A 58 2.62 2.94 17.67
C ARG A 58 3.29 3.29 19.00
N GLU A 59 2.64 2.99 20.11
CA GLU A 59 3.18 3.30 21.44
C GLU A 59 4.48 2.57 21.70
N ALA A 60 4.57 1.29 21.35
CA ALA A 60 5.79 0.50 21.49
C ALA A 60 6.95 1.09 20.65
N VAL A 61 6.66 1.59 19.43
CA VAL A 61 7.67 2.27 18.61
C VAL A 61 8.14 3.56 19.28
N LEU A 62 7.24 4.39 19.79
CA LEU A 62 7.59 5.65 20.43
C LEU A 62 8.38 5.44 21.75
N GLU A 63 8.03 4.43 22.55
CA GLU A 63 8.83 4.01 23.70
C GLU A 63 10.26 3.61 23.32
N GLU A 64 10.41 2.85 22.22
CA GLU A 64 11.73 2.46 21.75
C GLU A 64 12.54 3.65 21.22
N VAL A 65 11.89 4.64 20.59
CA VAL A 65 12.53 5.92 20.22
C VAL A 65 13.09 6.62 21.46
N GLU A 66 12.31 6.76 22.52
CA GLU A 66 12.71 7.44 23.75
C GLU A 66 13.81 6.67 24.48
N LYS A 67 13.69 5.35 24.64
CA LYS A 67 14.70 4.49 25.25
C LYS A 67 16.07 4.59 24.55
N ARG A 68 16.07 4.85 23.25
CA ARG A 68 17.28 4.84 22.39
C ARG A 68 17.59 6.19 21.76
N LYS A 69 17.22 7.29 22.38
CA LYS A 69 17.46 8.62 21.80
C LYS A 69 18.95 8.96 21.60
N ASN A 70 19.83 8.32 22.34
CA ASN A 70 21.30 8.49 22.22
C ASN A 70 21.97 7.47 21.30
N ILE A 71 21.21 6.60 20.61
CA ILE A 71 21.74 5.59 19.68
C ILE A 71 21.44 6.02 18.26
N THR A 72 22.49 6.08 17.43
CA THR A 72 22.37 6.50 16.02
C THR A 72 21.71 5.43 15.15
N ILE A 73 22.02 4.14 15.36
CA ILE A 73 21.46 3.02 14.57
C ILE A 73 20.39 2.32 15.40
N LYS A 74 19.13 2.69 15.19
CA LYS A 74 18.00 2.14 15.95
C LYS A 74 16.92 1.46 15.09
N ASP A 75 17.05 1.48 13.77
CA ASP A 75 16.06 0.95 12.82
C ASP A 75 15.62 -0.47 13.11
N GLY A 76 16.57 -1.39 13.37
CA GLY A 76 16.26 -2.78 13.68
C GLY A 76 15.38 -2.95 14.93
N PHE A 77 15.55 -2.07 15.93
CA PHE A 77 14.72 -2.07 17.13
C PHE A 77 13.32 -1.51 16.85
N LEU A 78 13.25 -0.45 16.05
CA LEU A 78 11.97 0.18 15.69
C LEU A 78 11.13 -0.74 14.78
N ARG A 79 11.75 -1.44 13.82
CA ARG A 79 11.08 -2.47 13.01
C ARG A 79 10.58 -3.63 13.86
N ARG A 80 11.36 -4.08 14.86
CA ARG A 80 10.90 -5.11 15.81
C ARG A 80 9.73 -4.63 16.65
N ALA A 81 9.76 -3.38 17.12
CA ALA A 81 8.68 -2.80 17.90
C ALA A 81 7.41 -2.59 17.07
N SER A 82 7.54 -2.20 15.81
CA SER A 82 6.40 -2.07 14.90
C SER A 82 5.81 -3.42 14.47
N GLY A 83 6.61 -4.49 14.47
CA GLY A 83 6.22 -5.79 13.90
C GLY A 83 6.24 -5.84 12.37
N TYR A 84 6.73 -4.80 11.71
CA TYR A 84 6.78 -4.64 10.25
C TYR A 84 8.17 -4.20 9.78
N ASN A 85 8.42 -4.31 8.47
CA ASN A 85 9.65 -3.81 7.84
C ASN A 85 9.67 -2.27 7.72
N PHE A 86 8.72 -1.60 8.31
CA PHE A 86 8.59 -0.14 8.35
C PHE A 86 8.02 0.31 9.69
N PHE A 87 8.19 1.58 10.02
CA PHE A 87 7.71 2.20 11.25
C PHE A 87 7.44 3.70 11.02
N ASN A 88 6.80 4.36 12.00
CA ASN A 88 6.70 5.80 12.04
C ASN A 88 7.02 6.31 13.45
N THR A 89 7.93 7.27 13.56
CA THR A 89 8.39 7.87 14.82
C THR A 89 7.69 9.18 15.15
N SER A 90 6.76 9.63 14.30
CA SER A 90 6.02 10.87 14.51
C SER A 90 5.07 10.78 15.69
N LEU A 91 4.95 11.88 16.43
CA LEU A 91 3.94 12.04 17.48
C LEU A 91 2.54 12.31 16.92
N TYR A 92 2.42 12.64 15.64
CA TYR A 92 1.15 12.91 14.99
C TYR A 92 0.41 11.62 14.62
N THR A 93 -0.91 11.71 14.64
CA THR A 93 -1.88 10.76 14.07
C THR A 93 -2.83 11.54 13.19
N PHE A 94 -3.65 10.88 12.39
CA PHE A 94 -4.67 11.58 11.59
C PHE A 94 -5.63 12.38 12.48
N ASP A 95 -6.00 11.87 13.66
CA ASP A 95 -6.82 12.60 14.62
C ASP A 95 -6.13 13.87 15.13
N SER A 96 -4.86 13.79 15.51
CA SER A 96 -4.11 14.95 15.97
C SER A 96 -3.83 15.98 14.88
N LEU A 97 -3.66 15.54 13.63
CA LEU A 97 -3.55 16.43 12.47
C LEU A 97 -4.84 17.22 12.25
N LEU A 98 -5.99 16.57 12.37
CA LEU A 98 -7.29 17.23 12.23
C LEU A 98 -7.63 18.15 13.41
N ALA A 99 -7.08 17.87 14.60
CA ALA A 99 -7.26 18.72 15.78
C ALA A 99 -6.51 20.06 15.67
N ASP A 100 -5.48 20.16 14.82
CA ASP A 100 -4.69 21.39 14.56
C ASP A 100 -4.74 21.77 13.07
N SER A 101 -5.87 22.24 12.64
CA SER A 101 -6.13 22.58 11.25
C SER A 101 -5.29 23.75 10.72
N GLU A 102 -4.88 24.68 11.59
CA GLU A 102 -4.07 25.84 11.20
C GLU A 102 -2.65 25.44 10.78
N ASN A 103 -2.09 24.42 11.42
CA ASN A 103 -0.74 23.92 11.16
C ASN A 103 -0.73 22.61 10.37
N ILE A 104 -1.86 22.23 9.76
CA ILE A 104 -2.04 20.90 9.17
C ILE A 104 -0.99 20.54 8.12
N GLU A 105 -0.54 21.48 7.29
CA GLU A 105 0.52 21.24 6.31
C GLU A 105 1.84 20.88 6.99
N THR A 106 2.27 21.72 7.94
CA THR A 106 3.53 21.52 8.66
C THR A 106 3.51 20.21 9.45
N ASN A 107 2.40 19.95 10.14
CA ASN A 107 2.22 18.75 10.96
C ASN A 107 2.14 17.49 10.10
N PHE A 108 1.48 17.55 8.94
CA PHE A 108 1.40 16.42 8.02
C PHE A 108 2.77 16.10 7.39
N ARG A 109 3.55 17.12 7.03
CA ARG A 109 4.93 16.92 6.57
C ARG A 109 5.80 16.29 7.66
N ALA A 110 5.69 16.77 8.90
CA ALA A 110 6.39 16.18 10.04
C ALA A 110 5.94 14.73 10.29
N TYR A 111 4.65 14.43 10.10
CA TYR A 111 4.13 13.08 10.16
C TYR A 111 4.75 12.16 9.09
N LEU A 112 4.82 12.59 7.84
CA LEU A 112 5.41 11.82 6.74
C LEU A 112 6.93 11.60 6.94
N ASN A 113 7.64 12.62 7.44
CA ASN A 113 9.06 12.52 7.75
C ASN A 113 9.37 11.58 8.92
N GLY A 114 8.36 11.20 9.70
CA GLY A 114 8.49 10.21 10.76
C GLY A 114 8.56 8.76 10.26
N PHE A 115 8.20 8.49 9.01
CA PHE A 115 8.31 7.15 8.44
C PHE A 115 9.77 6.70 8.26
N SER A 116 10.01 5.40 8.28
CA SER A 116 11.27 4.78 7.94
C SER A 116 11.69 5.10 6.50
N GLU A 117 13.00 5.11 6.24
CA GLU A 117 13.60 5.52 4.95
C GLU A 117 12.97 4.82 3.74
N ASN A 118 12.75 3.51 3.82
CA ASN A 118 12.11 2.75 2.74
C ASN A 118 10.69 3.21 2.38
N VAL A 119 9.94 3.75 3.34
CA VAL A 119 8.63 4.35 3.08
C VAL A 119 8.79 5.76 2.51
N GLN A 120 9.75 6.54 3.02
CA GLN A 120 10.02 7.88 2.49
C GLN A 120 10.46 7.82 1.03
N ASP A 121 11.29 6.84 0.64
CA ASP A 121 11.69 6.61 -0.75
C ASP A 121 10.50 6.34 -1.67
N VAL A 122 9.54 5.51 -1.20
CA VAL A 122 8.30 5.27 -1.95
C VAL A 122 7.49 6.56 -2.10
N LEU A 123 7.32 7.33 -1.03
CA LEU A 123 6.53 8.56 -1.06
C LEU A 123 7.19 9.66 -1.92
N ALA A 124 8.52 9.69 -1.98
CA ALA A 124 9.26 10.62 -2.83
C ALA A 124 8.98 10.40 -4.32
N ASN A 125 8.80 9.14 -4.75
CA ASN A 125 8.48 8.81 -6.14
C ASN A 125 7.09 9.32 -6.59
N PHE A 126 6.21 9.67 -5.66
CA PHE A 126 4.88 10.21 -5.92
C PHE A 126 4.78 11.73 -5.87
N ASP A 127 5.90 12.44 -5.79
CA ASP A 127 5.91 13.92 -5.72
C ASP A 127 5.00 14.51 -4.61
N MET A 128 4.88 13.79 -3.47
CA MET A 128 3.95 14.13 -2.39
C MET A 128 4.09 15.57 -1.89
N ASP A 129 5.28 16.13 -1.88
CA ASP A 129 5.54 17.50 -1.45
C ASP A 129 4.83 18.55 -2.33
N VAL A 130 4.78 18.32 -3.65
CA VAL A 130 4.08 19.19 -4.60
C VAL A 130 2.58 19.13 -4.37
N HIS A 131 2.05 17.91 -4.21
CA HIS A 131 0.62 17.68 -3.99
C HIS A 131 0.14 18.26 -2.66
N ILE A 132 0.89 18.06 -1.58
CA ILE A 132 0.60 18.63 -0.26
C ILE A 132 0.55 20.15 -0.32
N THR A 133 1.56 20.79 -0.96
CA THR A 133 1.60 22.25 -1.14
C THR A 133 0.37 22.75 -1.90
N LYS A 134 -0.01 22.07 -3.00
CA LYS A 134 -1.17 22.44 -3.82
C LYS A 134 -2.49 22.28 -3.05
N LEU A 135 -2.66 21.18 -2.31
CA LEU A 135 -3.82 20.94 -1.46
C LEU A 135 -3.94 21.97 -0.33
N SER A 136 -2.84 22.26 0.36
CA SER A 136 -2.81 23.19 1.49
C SER A 136 -3.16 24.61 1.05
N LYS A 137 -2.50 25.13 0.01
CA LYS A 137 -2.77 26.48 -0.53
C LYS A 137 -4.22 26.69 -0.94
N ASN A 138 -4.95 25.65 -1.26
CA ASN A 138 -6.35 25.69 -1.67
C ASN A 138 -7.32 25.22 -0.58
N GLY A 139 -6.85 25.04 0.67
CA GLY A 139 -7.68 24.64 1.82
C GLY A 139 -8.27 23.23 1.70
N LYS A 140 -7.69 22.36 0.84
CA LYS A 140 -8.20 21.00 0.58
C LYS A 140 -7.51 19.92 1.39
N LEU A 141 -6.31 20.17 1.92
CA LEU A 141 -5.54 19.16 2.65
C LEU A 141 -6.31 18.63 3.87
N TYR A 142 -6.91 19.53 4.64
CA TYR A 142 -7.74 19.15 5.79
C TYR A 142 -8.89 18.21 5.37
N GLN A 143 -9.62 18.60 4.33
CA GLN A 143 -10.78 17.83 3.86
C GLN A 143 -10.37 16.42 3.40
N VAL A 144 -9.28 16.32 2.62
CA VAL A 144 -8.75 15.03 2.15
C VAL A 144 -8.36 14.13 3.34
N ILE A 145 -7.61 14.67 4.32
CA ILE A 145 -7.24 13.90 5.51
C ILE A 145 -8.48 13.48 6.30
N GLN A 146 -9.47 14.36 6.44
CA GLN A 146 -10.71 14.09 7.16
C GLN A 146 -11.53 12.96 6.50
N GLU A 147 -11.63 12.95 5.17
CA GLU A 147 -12.36 11.91 4.44
C GLU A 147 -11.70 10.54 4.55
N PHE A 148 -10.37 10.49 4.56
CA PHE A 148 -9.63 9.26 4.87
C PHE A 148 -9.79 8.83 6.34
N ASN A 149 -9.97 9.77 7.27
CA ASN A 149 -10.02 9.50 8.71
C ASN A 149 -11.44 9.18 9.21
N THR A 150 -12.12 8.30 8.51
CA THR A 150 -13.43 7.79 8.89
C THR A 150 -13.33 6.31 9.26
N GLU A 151 -14.31 5.79 10.01
CA GLU A 151 -14.34 4.36 10.33
C GLU A 151 -14.42 3.49 9.07
N LYS A 152 -15.20 3.92 8.08
CA LYS A 152 -15.27 3.26 6.77
C LYS A 152 -13.96 3.37 5.99
N GLY A 153 -13.19 4.41 6.22
CA GLY A 153 -11.86 4.63 5.64
C GLY A 153 -10.73 3.85 6.33
N TYR A 154 -11.02 3.09 7.39
CA TYR A 154 -10.00 2.28 8.08
C TYR A 154 -9.44 1.18 7.18
N MET A 155 -8.09 1.07 7.12
CA MET A 155 -7.35 0.18 6.22
C MET A 155 -6.28 -0.65 6.94
N GLY A 156 -6.40 -0.86 8.26
CA GLY A 156 -5.42 -1.61 9.05
C GLY A 156 -5.31 -3.07 8.62
N ALA A 157 -4.12 -3.66 8.81
CA ALA A 157 -3.82 -5.05 8.43
C ALA A 157 -4.61 -6.08 9.25
N ASP A 158 -5.15 -5.67 10.39
CA ASP A 158 -6.04 -6.47 11.24
C ASP A 158 -7.44 -6.70 10.63
N ARG A 159 -7.88 -5.82 9.72
CA ARG A 159 -9.20 -5.89 9.07
C ARG A 159 -9.13 -6.15 7.58
N ILE A 160 -8.10 -5.68 6.90
CA ILE A 160 -7.93 -5.79 5.45
C ILE A 160 -6.62 -6.50 5.17
N SER A 161 -6.68 -7.68 4.56
CA SER A 161 -5.49 -8.43 4.18
C SER A 161 -4.65 -7.69 3.13
N SER A 162 -3.40 -8.09 2.93
CA SER A 162 -2.56 -7.55 1.85
C SER A 162 -3.15 -7.86 0.48
N THR A 163 -3.74 -9.03 0.31
CA THR A 163 -4.43 -9.44 -0.92
C THR A 163 -5.64 -8.57 -1.20
N ASP A 164 -6.49 -8.32 -0.18
CA ASP A 164 -7.65 -7.44 -0.34
C ASP A 164 -7.24 -6.01 -0.67
N MET A 165 -6.17 -5.53 -0.04
CA MET A 165 -5.61 -4.21 -0.35
C MET A 165 -5.13 -4.13 -1.80
N GLY A 166 -4.51 -5.21 -2.31
CA GLY A 166 -4.16 -5.35 -3.73
C GLY A 166 -5.38 -5.19 -4.64
N TYR A 167 -6.49 -5.87 -4.35
CA TYR A 167 -7.73 -5.73 -5.12
C TYR A 167 -8.31 -4.31 -5.07
N ILE A 168 -8.26 -3.64 -3.91
CA ILE A 168 -8.68 -2.24 -3.79
C ILE A 168 -7.83 -1.34 -4.70
N PHE A 169 -6.50 -1.51 -4.68
CA PHE A 169 -5.61 -0.74 -5.53
C PHE A 169 -5.87 -0.98 -7.02
N GLU A 170 -6.07 -2.23 -7.41
CA GLU A 170 -6.42 -2.60 -8.79
C GLU A 170 -7.68 -1.88 -9.28
N ASP A 171 -8.76 -1.91 -8.47
CA ASP A 171 -10.00 -1.25 -8.82
C ASP A 171 -9.84 0.27 -8.90
N LEU A 172 -9.03 0.86 -8.00
CA LEU A 172 -8.72 2.29 -8.04
C LEU A 172 -7.92 2.68 -9.28
N VAL A 173 -6.84 1.96 -9.59
CA VAL A 173 -6.01 2.23 -10.78
C VAL A 173 -6.86 2.11 -12.04
N LYS A 174 -7.70 1.07 -12.14
CA LYS A 174 -8.64 0.90 -13.23
C LYS A 174 -9.59 2.10 -13.37
N ARG A 175 -10.24 2.53 -12.29
CA ARG A 175 -11.18 3.66 -12.29
C ARG A 175 -10.48 4.97 -12.69
N PHE A 176 -9.27 5.21 -12.18
CA PHE A 176 -8.51 6.39 -12.55
C PHE A 176 -8.12 6.36 -14.03
N SER A 177 -7.63 5.23 -14.56
CA SER A 177 -7.29 5.08 -15.98
C SER A 177 -8.50 5.27 -16.89
N GLU A 178 -9.64 4.70 -16.55
CA GLU A 178 -10.89 4.86 -17.30
C GLU A 178 -11.40 6.31 -17.32
N SER A 179 -11.10 7.09 -16.27
CA SER A 179 -11.60 8.48 -16.14
C SER A 179 -10.99 9.46 -17.14
N TYR A 180 -9.87 9.15 -17.77
CA TYR A 180 -9.19 10.03 -18.73
C TYR A 180 -8.86 9.39 -20.09
N ASN A 181 -9.58 8.32 -20.47
CA ASN A 181 -9.43 7.66 -21.77
C ASN A 181 -8.00 7.16 -22.08
N GLU A 182 -7.17 6.89 -21.08
CA GLU A 182 -5.97 6.10 -21.30
C GLU A 182 -6.37 4.63 -21.53
N ASP A 183 -5.65 3.94 -22.40
CA ASP A 183 -5.87 2.50 -22.62
C ASP A 183 -5.68 1.76 -21.29
N ALA A 184 -6.79 1.42 -20.65
CA ALA A 184 -6.80 0.71 -19.35
C ALA A 184 -5.99 -0.59 -19.39
N GLY A 185 -5.80 -1.16 -20.59
CA GLY A 185 -4.96 -2.32 -20.83
C GLY A 185 -3.45 -2.08 -20.71
N ALA A 186 -2.99 -0.82 -20.71
CA ALA A 186 -1.57 -0.52 -20.61
C ALA A 186 -1.01 -0.63 -19.17
N HIS A 187 -1.90 -0.63 -18.15
CA HIS A 187 -1.49 -0.56 -16.74
C HIS A 187 -2.10 -1.64 -15.85
N PHE A 188 -2.92 -2.53 -16.40
CA PHE A 188 -3.68 -3.46 -15.59
C PHE A 188 -3.78 -4.85 -16.22
N THR A 189 -3.35 -5.86 -15.49
CA THR A 189 -3.59 -7.27 -15.83
C THR A 189 -4.58 -7.85 -14.82
N SER A 190 -5.72 -8.39 -15.31
CA SER A 190 -6.73 -9.00 -14.45
C SER A 190 -6.13 -10.11 -13.59
N ARG A 191 -6.51 -10.18 -12.32
CA ARG A 191 -6.04 -11.22 -11.40
C ARG A 191 -6.40 -12.63 -11.87
N ASP A 192 -7.52 -12.81 -12.52
CA ASP A 192 -7.90 -14.11 -13.08
C ASP A 192 -6.88 -14.59 -14.10
N ILE A 193 -6.36 -13.67 -14.94
CA ILE A 193 -5.30 -13.96 -15.91
C ILE A 193 -3.99 -14.23 -15.17
N ILE A 194 -3.65 -13.44 -14.16
CA ILE A 194 -2.45 -13.61 -13.34
C ILE A 194 -2.47 -14.98 -12.67
N TYR A 195 -3.57 -15.38 -12.05
CA TYR A 195 -3.69 -16.69 -11.41
C TYR A 195 -3.62 -17.82 -12.42
N LEU A 196 -4.27 -17.69 -13.59
CA LEU A 196 -4.15 -18.69 -14.64
C LEU A 196 -2.69 -18.85 -15.09
N MET A 197 -1.99 -17.76 -15.36
CA MET A 197 -0.58 -17.79 -15.77
C MET A 197 0.29 -18.41 -14.67
N THR A 198 0.08 -18.02 -13.43
CA THR A 198 0.79 -18.56 -12.26
C THR A 198 0.56 -20.07 -12.12
N ASP A 199 -0.68 -20.50 -12.17
CA ASP A 199 -1.03 -21.93 -12.03
C ASP A 199 -0.47 -22.76 -13.19
N VAL A 200 -0.46 -22.23 -14.41
CA VAL A 200 0.16 -22.90 -15.58
C VAL A 200 1.68 -23.03 -15.38
N LEU A 201 2.36 -21.97 -14.95
CA LEU A 201 3.80 -22.00 -14.69
C LEU A 201 4.16 -23.00 -13.59
N LEU A 202 3.43 -23.01 -12.49
CA LEU A 202 3.68 -23.91 -11.36
C LEU A 202 3.30 -25.36 -11.65
N SER A 203 2.35 -25.61 -12.56
CA SER A 203 1.90 -26.95 -12.90
C SER A 203 2.99 -27.84 -13.49
N THR A 204 3.98 -27.24 -14.17
CA THR A 204 5.11 -27.97 -14.78
C THR A 204 6.11 -28.48 -13.77
N ASP A 205 6.15 -27.92 -12.55
CA ASP A 205 7.13 -28.23 -11.51
C ASP A 205 6.46 -28.71 -10.19
N LYS A 206 5.18 -29.08 -10.28
CA LYS A 206 4.34 -29.38 -9.12
C LYS A 206 4.94 -30.42 -8.18
N ALA A 207 5.48 -31.50 -8.71
CA ALA A 207 6.06 -32.58 -7.90
C ALA A 207 7.28 -32.10 -7.06
N THR A 208 8.07 -31.15 -7.59
CA THR A 208 9.17 -30.53 -6.86
C THR A 208 8.65 -29.54 -5.84
N LEU A 209 7.59 -28.79 -6.17
CA LEU A 209 7.02 -27.74 -5.31
C LEU A 209 6.23 -28.29 -4.12
N GLU A 210 5.77 -29.53 -4.20
CA GLU A 210 5.11 -30.24 -3.09
C GLU A 210 6.10 -30.96 -2.16
N SER A 211 7.43 -30.84 -2.38
CA SER A 211 8.46 -31.40 -1.49
C SER A 211 8.82 -30.42 -0.38
N ASP A 212 9.22 -30.93 0.78
CA ASP A 212 9.63 -30.11 1.93
C ASP A 212 10.89 -29.28 1.61
N GLY A 213 10.93 -28.03 2.07
CA GLY A 213 12.10 -27.15 2.02
C GLY A 213 12.42 -26.60 0.63
N VAL A 214 11.40 -26.30 -0.15
CA VAL A 214 11.55 -25.70 -1.48
C VAL A 214 12.11 -24.28 -1.40
N ALA A 215 13.21 -24.01 -2.13
CA ALA A 215 13.74 -22.67 -2.34
C ALA A 215 13.59 -22.29 -3.82
N LYS A 216 12.89 -21.20 -4.12
CA LYS A 216 12.65 -20.71 -5.49
C LYS A 216 12.94 -19.22 -5.61
N SER A 217 13.51 -18.83 -6.75
CA SER A 217 13.65 -17.45 -7.17
C SER A 217 12.70 -17.16 -8.31
N ILE A 218 11.96 -16.06 -8.20
CA ILE A 218 11.02 -15.61 -9.21
C ILE A 218 11.49 -14.26 -9.72
N TYR A 219 11.57 -14.09 -11.03
CA TYR A 219 11.95 -12.83 -11.66
C TYR A 219 10.91 -12.39 -12.67
N ASP A 220 10.47 -11.15 -12.53
CA ASP A 220 9.59 -10.47 -13.48
C ASP A 220 10.31 -9.26 -14.07
N GLN A 221 10.59 -9.31 -15.37
CA GLN A 221 11.35 -8.28 -16.08
C GLN A 221 10.54 -7.03 -16.44
N ALA A 222 9.24 -7.07 -16.23
CA ALA A 222 8.29 -5.96 -16.49
C ALA A 222 7.17 -6.03 -15.46
N MET A 223 7.57 -5.93 -14.19
CA MET A 223 6.73 -6.32 -13.05
C MET A 223 5.49 -5.45 -12.84
N GLY A 224 5.46 -4.25 -13.43
CA GLY A 224 4.39 -3.30 -13.17
C GLY A 224 4.21 -3.08 -11.67
N THR A 225 3.00 -3.30 -11.17
CA THR A 225 2.67 -3.22 -9.74
C THR A 225 3.03 -4.49 -8.94
N SER A 226 3.85 -5.37 -9.48
CA SER A 226 4.33 -6.64 -8.86
C SER A 226 3.25 -7.68 -8.59
N GLN A 227 2.10 -7.59 -9.22
CA GLN A 227 0.97 -8.52 -8.98
C GLN A 227 1.30 -9.96 -9.34
N MET A 228 2.06 -10.19 -10.42
CA MET A 228 2.50 -11.52 -10.84
C MET A 228 3.42 -12.13 -9.77
N LEU A 229 4.38 -11.35 -9.25
CA LEU A 229 5.32 -11.81 -8.22
C LEU A 229 4.60 -12.18 -6.92
N THR A 230 3.65 -11.33 -6.48
CA THR A 230 2.87 -11.61 -5.26
C THR A 230 1.97 -12.83 -5.42
N ALA A 231 1.30 -12.98 -6.57
CA ALA A 231 0.47 -14.15 -6.85
C ALA A 231 1.29 -15.44 -6.90
N MET A 232 2.48 -15.41 -7.51
CA MET A 232 3.41 -16.55 -7.52
C MET A 232 3.84 -16.93 -6.10
N GLN A 233 4.19 -15.95 -5.27
CA GLN A 233 4.55 -16.20 -3.85
C GLN A 233 3.37 -16.80 -3.07
N GLU A 234 2.17 -16.24 -3.22
CA GLU A 234 0.95 -16.75 -2.59
C GLU A 234 0.70 -18.22 -2.96
N ARG A 235 0.79 -18.55 -4.26
CA ARG A 235 0.58 -19.92 -4.76
C ARG A 235 1.64 -20.90 -4.25
N LEU A 236 2.91 -20.50 -4.25
CA LEU A 236 3.99 -21.33 -3.71
C LEU A 236 3.82 -21.58 -2.21
N THR A 237 3.49 -20.58 -1.42
CA THR A 237 3.24 -20.72 0.03
C THR A 237 2.01 -21.58 0.32
N LEU A 238 1.05 -21.68 -0.60
CA LEU A 238 -0.08 -22.60 -0.48
C LEU A 238 0.30 -24.06 -0.76
N LEU A 239 1.27 -24.29 -1.63
CA LEU A 239 1.79 -25.63 -1.94
C LEU A 239 2.75 -26.13 -0.87
N ASP A 240 3.65 -25.26 -0.40
CA ASP A 240 4.58 -25.51 0.69
C ASP A 240 4.67 -24.28 1.60
N ARG A 241 4.24 -24.41 2.87
CA ARG A 241 4.23 -23.31 3.84
C ARG A 241 5.62 -22.83 4.25
N ASP A 242 6.59 -23.72 4.15
CA ASP A 242 7.97 -23.48 4.54
C ASP A 242 8.84 -23.10 3.33
N ALA A 243 8.23 -22.90 2.14
CA ALA A 243 8.94 -22.51 0.94
C ALA A 243 9.66 -21.17 1.09
N GLU A 244 10.95 -21.14 0.82
CA GLU A 244 11.74 -19.92 0.73
C GLU A 244 11.61 -19.32 -0.68
N VAL A 245 10.92 -18.18 -0.80
CA VAL A 245 10.67 -17.53 -2.07
C VAL A 245 11.39 -16.18 -2.15
N ALA A 246 12.37 -16.06 -3.05
CA ALA A 246 13.04 -14.81 -3.37
C ALA A 246 12.40 -14.17 -4.60
N LEU A 247 11.92 -12.94 -4.46
CA LEU A 247 11.27 -12.18 -5.52
C LEU A 247 12.22 -11.14 -6.10
N TYR A 248 12.31 -11.09 -7.41
CA TYR A 248 13.07 -10.09 -8.17
C TYR A 248 12.16 -9.48 -9.22
N GLY A 249 12.17 -8.16 -9.32
CA GLY A 249 11.38 -7.44 -10.30
C GLY A 249 12.14 -6.29 -10.94
N GLN A 250 11.77 -5.93 -12.15
CA GLN A 250 12.27 -4.76 -12.85
C GLN A 250 11.08 -4.01 -13.44
N GLU A 251 11.08 -2.69 -13.27
CA GLU A 251 10.09 -1.78 -13.84
C GLU A 251 10.78 -0.53 -14.38
N LEU A 252 10.33 -0.07 -15.53
CA LEU A 252 10.88 1.12 -16.17
C LEU A 252 10.28 2.41 -15.58
N ASN A 253 8.99 2.36 -15.23
CA ASN A 253 8.29 3.51 -14.70
C ASN A 253 8.42 3.57 -13.17
N PRO A 254 9.13 4.58 -12.59
CA PRO A 254 9.33 4.68 -11.14
C PRO A 254 8.06 4.95 -10.35
N LYS A 255 6.95 5.34 -11.02
CA LYS A 255 5.65 5.61 -10.39
C LYS A 255 4.70 4.41 -10.42
N THR A 256 5.10 3.29 -11.03
CA THR A 256 4.35 2.04 -11.05
C THR A 256 4.75 1.17 -9.87
#